data_f01e7cf5a21f1ff488f01ff329763706
#
_entry.id   f01e7cf5a21f1ff488f01ff329763706
#
_cell.length_a   1.000
_cell.length_b   1.000
_cell.length_c   1.000
_cell.angle_alpha   90.00
_cell.angle_beta   90.00
_cell.angle_gamma   90.00
#
_symmetry.space_group_name_H-M   'P 1'
#
loop_
_entity.id
_entity.type
_entity.pdbx_description
1 polymer ?
#
loop_
_entity_poly.entity_id
_entity_poly.type
_entity_poly.pdbx_seq_one_letter_code
_entity_poly.pdbx_strand_id
1 'polypeptide(L)'
;MQYIDDAEFQIAIDLDNGARISSITWRDLQFTIPYRGTPMHSGWYAMGPWAGRIRDGIIRGEGGEEIQLPTNFVPPHAMHGLGFTASWQEIGPGRSLLHLPKPYGGATMEQTIEVLDDAIRWSLEYDPGECKLPAWIGMHPWFSRDLDRGGSAEIEFKAAKMLKRDDEGIPTGEIIAPTSGTWDDAFTEIQGVPAIIWEDVARIDIESDAPWWVVFNEDSEGICIEPQTAPPDAQNLGISGEHYLEALFVFSEA
;
A
#
# COMPACT_ATOMS: atom_id res chain seq x y z
N MET A 1 11.19 -16.70 3.27
CA MET A 1 11.84 -15.65 2.44
C MET A 1 11.92 -16.14 1.00
N GLN A 2 11.54 -15.30 0.04
CA GLN A 2 11.74 -15.48 -1.38
C GLN A 2 12.66 -14.38 -1.90
N TYR A 3 13.50 -14.66 -2.90
CA TYR A 3 14.42 -13.69 -3.46
C TYR A 3 14.23 -13.60 -4.96
N ILE A 4 14.31 -12.37 -5.49
CA ILE A 4 14.37 -12.09 -6.92
C ILE A 4 15.68 -11.32 -7.13
N ASP A 5 16.61 -11.93 -7.86
CA ASP A 5 17.90 -11.34 -8.17
C ASP A 5 18.00 -11.15 -9.69
N ASP A 6 18.28 -9.95 -10.10
CA ASP A 6 18.50 -9.51 -11.47
C ASP A 6 19.81 -8.72 -11.54
N ALA A 7 20.23 -8.29 -12.74
CA ALA A 7 21.47 -7.53 -12.91
C ALA A 7 21.48 -6.20 -12.14
N GLU A 8 20.33 -5.53 -12.04
CA GLU A 8 20.17 -4.21 -11.43
C GLU A 8 19.46 -4.28 -10.08
N PHE A 9 18.61 -5.30 -9.83
CA PHE A 9 17.77 -5.40 -8.64
C PHE A 9 18.10 -6.61 -7.77
N GLN A 10 18.05 -6.41 -6.46
CA GLN A 10 17.97 -7.47 -5.47
C GLN A 10 16.74 -7.22 -4.59
N ILE A 11 15.79 -8.14 -4.62
CA ILE A 11 14.52 -8.02 -3.90
C ILE A 11 14.37 -9.21 -2.94
N ALA A 12 14.06 -8.91 -1.68
CA ALA A 12 13.73 -9.92 -0.68
C ALA A 12 12.26 -9.79 -0.27
N ILE A 13 11.53 -10.92 -0.29
CA ILE A 13 10.11 -10.99 0.07
C ILE A 13 9.97 -11.86 1.30
N ASP A 14 9.40 -11.31 2.38
CA ASP A 14 9.15 -12.01 3.63
C ASP A 14 7.74 -12.61 3.64
N LEU A 15 7.64 -13.86 3.21
CA LEU A 15 6.37 -14.58 3.10
C LEU A 15 5.68 -14.79 4.46
N ASP A 16 6.42 -14.86 5.56
CA ASP A 16 5.87 -15.10 6.88
C ASP A 16 5.27 -13.83 7.51
N ASN A 17 5.58 -12.67 6.95
CA ASN A 17 5.15 -11.36 7.44
C ASN A 17 4.48 -10.52 6.34
N GLY A 18 3.38 -11.01 5.78
CA GLY A 18 2.55 -10.28 4.83
C GLY A 18 3.03 -10.35 3.38
N ALA A 19 3.86 -11.33 3.02
CA ALA A 19 4.58 -11.39 1.73
C ALA A 19 5.21 -10.04 1.38
N ARG A 20 5.69 -9.36 2.40
CA ARG A 20 6.27 -8.03 2.37
C ARG A 20 7.54 -8.01 1.54
N ILE A 21 7.67 -7.06 0.64
CA ILE A 21 8.96 -6.75 0.04
C ILE A 21 9.78 -6.07 1.14
N SER A 22 10.64 -6.85 1.79
CA SER A 22 11.40 -6.40 2.96
C SER A 22 12.67 -5.64 2.58
N SER A 23 13.15 -5.83 1.35
CA SER A 23 14.33 -5.17 0.81
C SER A 23 14.21 -4.99 -0.69
N ILE A 24 14.55 -3.80 -1.18
CA ILE A 24 14.78 -3.49 -2.58
C ILE A 24 16.12 -2.78 -2.66
N THR A 25 17.09 -3.42 -3.29
CA THR A 25 18.35 -2.79 -3.67
C THR A 25 18.36 -2.62 -5.19
N TRP A 26 18.65 -1.41 -5.66
CA TRP A 26 18.87 -1.09 -7.06
C TRP A 26 20.20 -0.35 -7.17
N ARG A 27 21.13 -0.88 -7.97
CA ARG A 27 22.49 -0.32 -8.15
C ARG A 27 23.18 0.05 -6.82
N ASP A 28 23.17 -0.89 -5.88
CA ASP A 28 23.75 -0.73 -4.52
C ASP A 28 23.03 0.28 -3.59
N LEU A 29 21.87 0.80 -3.98
CA LEU A 29 21.05 1.69 -3.16
C LEU A 29 19.87 0.94 -2.55
N GLN A 30 19.69 1.08 -1.23
CA GLN A 30 18.60 0.44 -0.49
C GLN A 30 17.41 1.40 -0.35
N PHE A 31 16.28 1.06 -0.97
CA PHE A 31 15.10 1.94 -1.04
C PHE A 31 14.05 1.69 0.03
N THR A 32 14.03 0.51 0.63
CA THR A 32 13.00 0.15 1.63
C THR A 32 13.49 0.43 3.05
N ILE A 33 12.54 0.76 3.94
CA ILE A 33 12.81 0.84 5.38
C ILE A 33 12.88 -0.57 5.95
N PRO A 34 13.96 -0.95 6.66
CA PRO A 34 14.07 -2.25 7.29
C PRO A 34 13.09 -2.39 8.46
N TYR A 35 12.77 -3.64 8.84
CA TYR A 35 11.91 -3.90 9.99
C TYR A 35 12.48 -3.34 11.29
N ARG A 36 11.68 -2.56 12.03
CA ARG A 36 12.06 -1.86 13.26
C ARG A 36 11.10 -2.16 14.43
N GLY A 37 10.65 -3.40 14.53
CA GLY A 37 9.80 -3.86 15.63
C GLY A 37 8.30 -3.67 15.42
N THR A 38 7.87 -3.01 14.34
CA THR A 38 6.46 -2.90 13.93
C THR A 38 6.29 -3.22 12.45
N PRO A 39 5.27 -4.00 12.06
CA PRO A 39 5.00 -4.25 10.66
C PRO A 39 4.40 -3.04 9.91
N MET A 40 4.00 -2.00 10.64
CA MET A 40 3.35 -0.82 10.06
C MET A 40 4.31 0.08 9.27
N HIS A 41 5.57 0.15 9.67
CA HIS A 41 6.52 1.17 9.21
C HIS A 41 7.77 0.53 8.59
N SER A 42 7.61 -0.47 7.73
CA SER A 42 8.76 -1.14 7.12
C SER A 42 8.40 -1.91 5.86
N GLY A 43 9.30 -1.92 4.89
CA GLY A 43 9.14 -2.63 3.63
C GLY A 43 7.93 -2.17 2.81
N TRP A 44 7.61 -2.87 1.75
CA TRP A 44 6.41 -2.63 0.97
C TRP A 44 5.44 -3.78 1.21
N TYR A 45 4.17 -3.50 1.53
CA TYR A 45 3.21 -4.54 1.83
C TYR A 45 1.85 -4.32 1.18
N ALA A 46 1.19 -5.44 0.90
CA ALA A 46 -0.17 -5.47 0.40
C ALA A 46 -1.17 -5.15 1.52
N MET A 47 -2.08 -4.23 1.28
CA MET A 47 -3.23 -3.96 2.12
C MET A 47 -4.46 -4.67 1.57
N GLY A 48 -5.04 -5.54 2.36
CA GLY A 48 -6.24 -6.26 1.98
C GLY A 48 -6.74 -7.21 3.07
N PRO A 49 -8.06 -7.47 3.10
CA PRO A 49 -9.12 -7.09 2.17
C PRO A 49 -9.66 -5.66 2.32
N TRP A 50 -9.01 -4.79 3.10
CA TRP A 50 -9.23 -3.33 3.11
C TRP A 50 -7.91 -2.59 3.21
N ALA A 51 -7.83 -1.45 2.51
CA ALA A 51 -6.72 -0.52 2.61
C ALA A 51 -7.09 0.62 3.57
N GLY A 52 -6.10 1.12 4.32
CA GLY A 52 -6.29 2.20 5.28
C GLY A 52 -7.10 1.80 6.52
N ARG A 53 -7.74 2.80 7.13
CA ARG A 53 -8.54 2.64 8.36
C ARG A 53 -9.98 2.26 8.04
N ILE A 54 -10.64 1.51 8.96
CA ILE A 54 -12.10 1.38 9.04
C ILE A 54 -12.54 1.88 10.41
N ARG A 55 -13.47 2.83 10.44
CA ARG A 55 -14.01 3.43 11.67
C ARG A 55 -14.56 2.35 12.60
N ASP A 56 -14.14 2.41 13.88
CA ASP A 56 -14.51 1.50 14.96
C ASP A 56 -14.25 0.01 14.67
N GLY A 57 -13.54 -0.28 13.57
CA GLY A 57 -13.30 -1.64 13.10
C GLY A 57 -14.59 -2.38 12.72
N ILE A 58 -15.63 -1.67 12.31
CA ILE A 58 -16.91 -2.30 11.97
C ILE A 58 -17.08 -2.33 10.45
N ILE A 59 -17.25 -3.55 9.92
CA ILE A 59 -17.64 -3.76 8.53
C ILE A 59 -19.05 -4.36 8.48
N ARG A 60 -19.79 -4.04 7.41
CA ARG A 60 -21.17 -4.53 7.22
C ARG A 60 -21.25 -5.44 6.03
N GLY A 61 -21.85 -6.60 6.23
CA GLY A 61 -22.20 -7.53 5.16
C GLY A 61 -23.38 -7.06 4.32
N GLU A 62 -23.68 -7.81 3.24
CA GLU A 62 -24.80 -7.49 2.32
C GLU A 62 -26.16 -7.45 3.04
N GLY A 63 -26.36 -8.23 4.10
CA GLY A 63 -27.56 -8.24 4.93
C GLY A 63 -27.64 -7.13 5.97
N GLY A 64 -26.63 -6.28 6.07
CA GLY A 64 -26.51 -5.21 7.07
C GLY A 64 -26.02 -5.69 8.45
N GLU A 65 -25.58 -6.93 8.56
CA GLU A 65 -24.95 -7.46 9.78
C GLU A 65 -23.61 -6.75 10.05
N GLU A 66 -23.39 -6.33 11.28
CA GLU A 66 -22.15 -5.72 11.71
C GLU A 66 -21.17 -6.77 12.18
N ILE A 67 -19.95 -6.68 11.66
CA ILE A 67 -18.86 -7.59 11.96
C ILE A 67 -17.69 -6.79 12.51
N GLN A 68 -17.21 -7.16 13.70
CA GLN A 68 -16.05 -6.55 14.33
C GLN A 68 -14.77 -7.12 13.72
N LEU A 69 -13.94 -6.23 13.18
CA LEU A 69 -12.60 -6.51 12.67
C LEU A 69 -11.55 -6.33 13.77
N PRO A 70 -10.36 -6.93 13.64
CA PRO A 70 -9.24 -6.68 14.54
C PRO A 70 -8.83 -5.20 14.53
N THR A 71 -8.60 -4.63 15.72
CA THR A 71 -8.21 -3.22 15.91
C THR A 71 -6.85 -3.08 16.60
N ASN A 72 -5.93 -4.02 16.34
CA ASN A 72 -4.70 -4.20 17.12
C ASN A 72 -3.67 -3.06 16.94
N PHE A 73 -3.72 -2.35 15.80
CA PHE A 73 -2.68 -1.38 15.44
C PHE A 73 -3.06 0.06 15.74
N VAL A 74 -4.32 0.45 15.49
CA VAL A 74 -4.82 1.82 15.70
C VAL A 74 -6.20 1.78 16.37
N PRO A 75 -6.31 1.26 17.61
CA PRO A 75 -7.60 1.22 18.30
C PRO A 75 -8.24 2.62 18.42
N PRO A 76 -9.58 2.72 18.22
CA PRO A 76 -10.58 1.67 18.02
C PRO A 76 -10.74 1.21 16.56
N HIS A 77 -9.94 1.70 15.63
CA HIS A 77 -10.08 1.45 14.20
C HIS A 77 -9.37 0.19 13.75
N ALA A 78 -9.91 -0.50 12.73
CA ALA A 78 -9.18 -1.54 12.01
C ALA A 78 -8.23 -0.90 10.99
N MET A 79 -7.09 -1.56 10.69
CA MET A 79 -6.01 -0.99 9.86
C MET A 79 -5.46 -2.00 8.87
N HIS A 80 -5.35 -1.60 7.59
CA HIS A 80 -4.63 -2.25 6.49
C HIS A 80 -4.97 -3.73 6.19
N GLY A 81 -6.12 -4.20 6.66
CA GLY A 81 -6.58 -5.55 6.35
C GLY A 81 -5.95 -6.64 7.21
N LEU A 82 -6.02 -7.85 6.69
CA LEU A 82 -5.55 -9.07 7.35
C LEU A 82 -4.26 -9.60 6.71
N GLY A 83 -3.95 -9.12 5.48
CA GLY A 83 -2.88 -9.64 4.65
C GLY A 83 -1.48 -9.22 5.08
N PHE A 84 -1.30 -7.98 5.55
CA PHE A 84 0.02 -7.37 5.75
C PHE A 84 0.84 -7.97 6.90
N THR A 85 0.24 -8.82 7.73
CA THR A 85 0.91 -9.53 8.82
C THR A 85 0.70 -11.04 8.78
N ALA A 86 -0.04 -11.53 7.79
CA ALA A 86 -0.30 -12.95 7.63
C ALA A 86 0.91 -13.67 7.00
N SER A 87 0.97 -14.98 7.15
CA SER A 87 1.89 -15.83 6.38
C SER A 87 1.23 -16.18 5.04
N TRP A 88 1.94 -15.93 3.94
CA TRP A 88 1.53 -16.21 2.57
C TRP A 88 2.25 -17.43 2.03
N GLN A 89 1.59 -18.17 1.17
CA GLN A 89 2.15 -19.33 0.49
C GLN A 89 2.83 -18.90 -0.82
N GLU A 90 4.07 -19.32 -1.04
CA GLU A 90 4.71 -19.22 -2.36
C GLU A 90 4.00 -20.13 -3.36
N ILE A 91 3.62 -19.57 -4.52
CA ILE A 91 2.97 -20.31 -5.61
C ILE A 91 3.75 -20.24 -6.92
N GLY A 92 4.86 -19.55 -6.93
CA GLY A 92 5.77 -19.39 -8.07
C GLY A 92 6.79 -18.29 -7.84
N PRO A 93 7.75 -18.11 -8.75
CA PRO A 93 8.72 -17.01 -8.65
C PRO A 93 8.00 -15.65 -8.61
N GLY A 94 8.28 -14.84 -7.58
CA GLY A 94 7.64 -13.54 -7.35
C GLY A 94 6.15 -13.61 -7.03
N ARG A 95 5.55 -14.80 -6.90
CA ARG A 95 4.10 -14.97 -6.68
C ARG A 95 3.79 -15.60 -5.34
N SER A 96 2.84 -15.02 -4.64
CA SER A 96 2.38 -15.52 -3.35
C SER A 96 0.87 -15.43 -3.20
N LEU A 97 0.28 -16.37 -2.46
CA LEU A 97 -1.15 -16.54 -2.23
C LEU A 97 -1.44 -16.55 -0.73
N LEU A 98 -2.50 -15.84 -0.35
CA LEU A 98 -3.07 -15.87 0.99
C LEU A 98 -4.52 -16.37 0.94
N HIS A 99 -4.82 -17.42 1.69
CA HIS A 99 -6.20 -17.73 2.06
C HIS A 99 -6.61 -16.89 3.26
N LEU A 100 -7.57 -16.01 3.08
CA LEU A 100 -7.95 -15.07 4.13
C LEU A 100 -8.63 -15.78 5.32
N PRO A 101 -8.28 -15.39 6.56
CA PRO A 101 -8.95 -15.90 7.74
C PRO A 101 -10.35 -15.26 7.91
N LYS A 102 -11.16 -15.80 8.84
CA LYS A 102 -12.41 -15.14 9.23
C LYS A 102 -12.16 -13.69 9.67
N PRO A 103 -13.09 -12.77 9.35
CA PRO A 103 -14.42 -13.03 8.76
C PRO A 103 -14.44 -13.19 7.23
N TYR A 104 -13.32 -13.01 6.54
CA TYR A 104 -13.18 -13.13 5.08
C TYR A 104 -12.89 -14.57 4.62
N GLY A 105 -13.13 -15.58 5.45
CA GLY A 105 -12.88 -16.97 5.09
C GLY A 105 -13.57 -17.38 3.79
N GLY A 106 -12.81 -18.06 2.91
CA GLY A 106 -13.24 -18.44 1.57
C GLY A 106 -12.76 -17.49 0.46
N ALA A 107 -12.31 -16.30 0.82
CA ALA A 107 -11.64 -15.38 -0.10
C ALA A 107 -10.11 -15.60 -0.12
N THR A 108 -9.47 -15.16 -1.20
CA THR A 108 -8.01 -15.19 -1.34
C THR A 108 -7.45 -13.86 -1.79
N MET A 109 -6.18 -13.66 -1.56
CA MET A 109 -5.38 -12.59 -2.16
C MET A 109 -4.17 -13.20 -2.84
N GLU A 110 -3.86 -12.74 -4.04
CA GLU A 110 -2.63 -13.06 -4.75
C GLU A 110 -1.79 -11.80 -4.94
N GLN A 111 -0.49 -11.94 -4.78
CA GLN A 111 0.50 -10.92 -5.08
C GLN A 111 1.47 -11.44 -6.11
N THR A 112 1.78 -10.60 -7.10
CA THR A 112 2.84 -10.87 -8.08
C THR A 112 3.82 -9.70 -8.13
N ILE A 113 5.12 -10.01 -8.10
CA ILE A 113 6.22 -9.07 -8.18
C ILE A 113 7.12 -9.51 -9.33
N GLU A 114 7.30 -8.66 -10.32
CA GLU A 114 8.14 -8.89 -11.50
C GLU A 114 9.16 -7.77 -11.66
N VAL A 115 10.39 -8.14 -12.00
CA VAL A 115 11.43 -7.18 -12.41
C VAL A 115 11.42 -7.06 -13.93
N LEU A 116 11.40 -5.84 -14.45
CA LEU A 116 11.34 -5.48 -15.86
C LEU A 116 12.38 -4.39 -16.13
N ASP A 117 13.52 -4.75 -16.74
CA ASP A 117 14.61 -3.79 -17.01
C ASP A 117 14.88 -2.88 -15.77
N ASP A 118 14.54 -1.60 -15.84
CA ASP A 118 14.68 -0.62 -14.75
C ASP A 118 13.40 -0.44 -13.91
N ALA A 119 12.51 -1.43 -13.86
CA ALA A 119 11.23 -1.30 -13.18
C ALA A 119 10.83 -2.53 -12.36
N ILE A 120 10.02 -2.30 -11.33
CA ILE A 120 9.30 -3.33 -10.58
C ILE A 120 7.82 -3.20 -10.88
N ARG A 121 7.22 -4.25 -11.45
CA ARG A 121 5.77 -4.39 -11.51
C ARG A 121 5.30 -5.11 -10.27
N TRP A 122 4.34 -4.51 -9.57
CA TRP A 122 3.66 -5.11 -8.44
C TRP A 122 2.16 -5.17 -8.71
N SER A 123 1.56 -6.37 -8.68
CA SER A 123 0.13 -6.54 -8.83
C SER A 123 -0.47 -7.29 -7.65
N LEU A 124 -1.71 -6.91 -7.32
CA LEU A 124 -2.53 -7.52 -6.27
C LEU A 124 -3.88 -7.91 -6.87
N GLU A 125 -4.38 -9.09 -6.52
CA GLU A 125 -5.70 -9.57 -6.86
C GLU A 125 -6.41 -10.08 -5.60
N TYR A 126 -7.69 -9.72 -5.44
CA TYR A 126 -8.57 -10.24 -4.41
C TYR A 126 -9.68 -11.06 -5.08
N ASP A 127 -9.74 -12.35 -4.78
CA ASP A 127 -10.86 -13.20 -5.18
C ASP A 127 -11.80 -13.41 -3.97
N PRO A 128 -13.05 -12.90 -4.03
CA PRO A 128 -14.00 -13.03 -2.94
C PRO A 128 -14.43 -14.49 -2.70
N GLY A 129 -14.33 -15.36 -3.71
CA GLY A 129 -14.89 -16.71 -3.61
C GLY A 129 -16.35 -16.67 -3.15
N GLU A 130 -16.63 -17.27 -1.99
CA GLU A 130 -17.98 -17.26 -1.38
C GLU A 130 -18.18 -16.11 -0.35
N CYS A 131 -17.15 -15.33 -0.05
CA CYS A 131 -17.22 -14.21 0.88
C CYS A 131 -18.08 -13.07 0.30
N LYS A 132 -18.99 -12.53 1.12
CA LYS A 132 -19.90 -11.44 0.74
C LYS A 132 -19.59 -10.12 1.42
N LEU A 133 -18.44 -10.03 2.09
CA LEU A 133 -18.01 -8.80 2.71
C LEU A 133 -17.40 -7.85 1.67
N PRO A 134 -17.61 -6.55 1.81
CA PRO A 134 -16.96 -5.58 0.94
C PRO A 134 -15.43 -5.65 1.09
N ALA A 135 -14.75 -5.46 -0.04
CA ALA A 135 -13.28 -5.44 -0.07
C ALA A 135 -12.76 -4.34 -0.98
N TRP A 136 -11.61 -3.79 -0.63
CA TRP A 136 -10.79 -2.89 -1.44
C TRP A 136 -9.33 -3.06 -1.06
N ILE A 137 -8.46 -3.04 -2.03
CA ILE A 137 -7.04 -3.36 -1.85
C ILE A 137 -6.16 -2.14 -2.12
N GLY A 138 -4.96 -2.18 -1.59
CA GLY A 138 -3.97 -1.13 -1.76
C GLY A 138 -2.55 -1.64 -1.59
N MET A 139 -1.62 -0.83 -2.04
CA MET A 139 -0.19 -1.04 -1.87
C MET A 139 0.36 0.00 -0.90
N HIS A 140 1.19 -0.42 0.04
CA HIS A 140 1.83 0.48 1.01
C HIS A 140 3.35 0.40 0.90
N PRO A 141 3.94 1.10 -0.06
CA PRO A 141 5.37 1.12 -0.26
C PRO A 141 6.04 2.14 0.68
N TRP A 142 6.80 1.68 1.66
CA TRP A 142 7.64 2.50 2.49
C TRP A 142 8.99 2.74 1.83
N PHE A 143 9.23 3.97 1.40
CA PHE A 143 10.52 4.41 0.84
C PHE A 143 11.37 5.06 1.93
N SER A 144 12.65 4.72 1.98
CA SER A 144 13.61 5.40 2.84
C SER A 144 13.77 6.86 2.43
N ARG A 145 13.74 7.77 3.40
CA ARG A 145 14.05 9.18 3.11
C ARG A 145 15.52 9.41 2.77
N ASP A 146 16.41 8.58 3.30
CA ASP A 146 17.85 8.71 3.14
C ASP A 146 18.41 7.43 2.50
N LEU A 147 19.21 7.60 1.47
CA LEU A 147 19.92 6.52 0.78
C LEU A 147 21.41 6.50 1.11
N ASP A 148 21.83 7.15 2.23
CA ASP A 148 23.22 7.34 2.64
C ASP A 148 24.05 8.19 1.63
N ARG A 149 23.40 8.82 0.64
CA ARG A 149 23.98 9.77 -0.31
C ARG A 149 22.91 10.63 -0.98
N GLY A 150 23.27 11.82 -1.42
CA GLY A 150 22.35 12.79 -2.03
C GLY A 150 21.51 13.53 -1.00
N GLY A 151 20.41 14.09 -1.47
CA GLY A 151 19.40 14.76 -0.65
C GLY A 151 18.42 13.78 0.00
N SER A 152 17.66 14.26 0.98
CA SER A 152 16.50 13.51 1.51
C SER A 152 15.42 13.41 0.44
N ALA A 153 14.69 12.29 0.44
CA ALA A 153 13.60 12.04 -0.51
C ALA A 153 12.56 13.17 -0.54
N GLU A 154 12.24 13.62 -1.73
CA GLU A 154 11.17 14.58 -2.02
C GLU A 154 10.03 13.89 -2.79
N ILE A 155 8.80 14.34 -2.55
CA ILE A 155 7.60 13.83 -3.23
C ILE A 155 7.22 14.79 -4.36
N GLU A 156 7.15 14.28 -5.58
CA GLU A 156 6.47 14.92 -6.70
C GLU A 156 5.09 14.29 -6.85
N PHE A 157 4.06 14.97 -6.31
CA PHE A 157 2.69 14.47 -6.29
C PHE A 157 1.70 15.61 -6.50
N LYS A 158 0.74 15.40 -7.39
CA LYS A 158 -0.31 16.36 -7.66
C LYS A 158 -1.65 15.67 -7.89
N ALA A 159 -2.67 16.16 -7.22
CA ALA A 159 -4.05 15.70 -7.37
C ALA A 159 -5.00 16.89 -7.48
N ALA A 160 -6.17 16.70 -8.10
CA ALA A 160 -7.20 17.72 -8.14
C ALA A 160 -8.07 17.73 -6.88
N LYS A 161 -8.18 16.58 -6.20
CA LYS A 161 -9.09 16.39 -5.08
C LYS A 161 -8.44 15.61 -3.94
N MET A 162 -8.87 15.91 -2.72
CA MET A 162 -8.46 15.26 -1.48
C MET A 162 -9.71 14.99 -0.63
N LEU A 163 -9.74 13.87 0.08
CA LEU A 163 -10.74 13.63 1.11
C LEU A 163 -10.31 14.32 2.41
N LYS A 164 -11.19 15.15 2.95
CA LYS A 164 -10.98 15.74 4.27
C LYS A 164 -11.11 14.66 5.34
N ARG A 165 -10.12 14.54 6.20
CA ARG A 165 -10.18 13.66 7.38
C ARG A 165 -10.61 14.43 8.63
N ASP A 166 -11.15 13.71 9.59
CA ASP A 166 -11.46 14.22 10.93
C ASP A 166 -10.25 14.10 11.87
N ASP A 167 -10.46 14.45 13.14
CA ASP A 167 -9.41 14.42 14.18
C ASP A 167 -8.93 12.99 14.53
N GLU A 168 -9.65 11.96 14.09
CA GLU A 168 -9.27 10.55 14.24
C GLU A 168 -8.51 10.00 13.01
N GLY A 169 -8.28 10.86 12.00
CA GLY A 169 -7.63 10.48 10.75
C GLY A 169 -8.51 9.66 9.82
N ILE A 170 -9.83 9.73 9.96
CA ILE A 170 -10.81 9.02 9.13
C ILE A 170 -11.41 10.00 8.11
N PRO A 171 -11.50 9.63 6.81
CA PRO A 171 -12.18 10.46 5.82
C PRO A 171 -13.63 10.73 6.17
N THR A 172 -14.05 12.01 6.05
CA THR A 172 -15.42 12.46 6.36
C THR A 172 -16.39 12.30 5.19
N GLY A 173 -15.87 12.01 3.98
CA GLY A 173 -16.61 12.05 2.73
C GLY A 173 -16.65 13.43 2.07
N GLU A 174 -16.22 14.49 2.76
CA GLU A 174 -16.08 15.83 2.17
C GLU A 174 -14.86 15.85 1.24
N ILE A 175 -15.09 16.23 -0.03
CA ILE A 175 -14.00 16.42 -1.01
C ILE A 175 -13.60 17.89 -1.00
N ILE A 176 -12.30 18.12 -0.83
CA ILE A 176 -11.71 19.46 -0.81
C ILE A 176 -10.56 19.57 -1.83
N ALA A 177 -10.10 20.77 -2.09
CA ALA A 177 -8.84 20.98 -2.78
C ALA A 177 -7.67 20.48 -1.91
N PRO A 178 -6.62 19.86 -2.49
CA PRO A 178 -5.45 19.46 -1.74
C PRO A 178 -4.84 20.61 -0.94
N THR A 179 -4.54 20.37 0.32
CA THR A 179 -3.84 21.33 1.18
C THR A 179 -2.34 21.21 0.98
N SER A 180 -1.58 22.26 1.25
CA SER A 180 -0.12 22.20 1.34
C SER A 180 0.31 21.70 2.71
N GLY A 181 1.41 20.96 2.77
CA GLY A 181 2.01 20.55 4.04
C GLY A 181 2.34 19.06 4.11
N THR A 182 2.32 18.54 5.33
CA THR A 182 2.44 17.11 5.59
C THR A 182 1.10 16.42 5.42
N TRP A 183 1.13 15.20 4.88
CA TRP A 183 -0.04 14.41 4.55
C TRP A 183 -0.02 13.03 5.23
N ASP A 184 -1.18 12.60 5.67
CA ASP A 184 -1.64 11.22 5.87
C ASP A 184 -3.05 11.15 5.25
N ASP A 185 -3.15 11.51 3.96
CA ASP A 185 -4.41 11.90 3.33
C ASP A 185 -4.67 11.13 2.03
N ALA A 186 -5.97 10.94 1.73
CA ALA A 186 -6.42 10.25 0.53
C ALA A 186 -6.78 11.24 -0.59
N PHE A 187 -6.27 10.96 -1.78
CA PHE A 187 -6.38 11.79 -2.98
C PHE A 187 -7.02 11.04 -4.14
N THR A 188 -7.63 11.79 -5.05
CA THR A 188 -8.15 11.28 -6.33
C THR A 188 -7.96 12.30 -7.44
N GLU A 189 -8.18 11.89 -8.69
CA GLU A 189 -7.91 12.71 -9.89
C GLU A 189 -6.44 13.18 -9.95
N ILE A 190 -5.55 12.21 -9.92
CA ILE A 190 -4.09 12.43 -9.95
C ILE A 190 -3.68 13.09 -11.27
N GLN A 191 -2.74 14.03 -11.20
CA GLN A 191 -2.26 14.82 -12.33
C GLN A 191 -0.77 14.55 -12.57
N GLY A 192 -0.44 13.97 -13.71
CA GLY A 192 0.92 13.52 -14.03
C GLY A 192 1.22 12.17 -13.40
N VAL A 193 2.48 11.80 -13.35
CA VAL A 193 2.97 10.57 -12.73
C VAL A 193 3.56 10.91 -11.37
N PRO A 194 3.04 10.36 -10.27
CA PRO A 194 3.66 10.52 -8.95
C PRO A 194 5.10 10.00 -8.92
N ALA A 195 5.98 10.68 -8.20
CA ALA A 195 7.35 10.24 -8.08
C ALA A 195 7.97 10.56 -6.71
N ILE A 196 9.02 9.82 -6.38
CA ILE A 196 9.90 10.10 -5.26
C ILE A 196 11.30 10.36 -5.83
N ILE A 197 11.93 11.43 -5.36
CA ILE A 197 13.19 11.94 -5.91
C ILE A 197 14.20 12.08 -4.78
N TRP A 198 15.36 11.48 -4.94
CA TRP A 198 16.58 11.75 -4.15
C TRP A 198 17.51 12.52 -5.07
N GLU A 199 17.64 13.82 -4.82
CA GLU A 199 18.40 14.76 -5.67
C GLU A 199 19.82 14.24 -5.95
N ASP A 200 20.24 14.28 -7.21
CA ASP A 200 21.52 13.79 -7.74
C ASP A 200 21.78 12.28 -7.54
N VAL A 201 20.78 11.49 -7.17
CA VAL A 201 20.95 10.06 -6.88
C VAL A 201 19.96 9.19 -7.64
N ALA A 202 18.65 9.33 -7.37
CA ALA A 202 17.65 8.44 -7.93
C ALA A 202 16.27 9.09 -8.02
N ARG A 203 15.47 8.61 -8.97
CA ARG A 203 14.05 8.91 -9.11
C ARG A 203 13.26 7.62 -9.27
N ILE A 204 12.11 7.52 -8.62
CA ILE A 204 11.16 6.43 -8.82
C ILE A 204 9.83 7.04 -9.24
N ASP A 205 9.44 6.83 -10.50
CA ASP A 205 8.11 7.15 -10.99
C ASP A 205 7.16 5.99 -10.66
N ILE A 206 5.92 6.33 -10.23
CA ILE A 206 4.92 5.34 -9.81
C ILE A 206 3.72 5.43 -10.74
N GLU A 207 3.60 4.49 -11.68
CA GLU A 207 2.53 4.43 -12.66
C GLU A 207 1.45 3.44 -12.20
N SER A 208 0.20 3.88 -12.11
CA SER A 208 -0.95 3.03 -11.81
C SER A 208 -2.23 3.71 -12.22
N ASP A 209 -3.23 2.90 -12.62
CA ASP A 209 -4.60 3.35 -12.89
C ASP A 209 -5.47 3.40 -11.62
N ALA A 210 -4.86 3.32 -10.44
CA ALA A 210 -5.54 3.39 -9.16
C ALA A 210 -6.41 4.66 -9.06
N PRO A 211 -7.72 4.54 -8.75
CA PRO A 211 -8.60 5.70 -8.63
C PRO A 211 -8.34 6.54 -7.38
N TRP A 212 -7.69 5.95 -6.38
CA TRP A 212 -7.36 6.57 -5.11
C TRP A 212 -5.90 6.38 -4.76
N TRP A 213 -5.35 7.37 -4.07
CA TRP A 213 -3.96 7.36 -3.61
C TRP A 213 -3.89 7.92 -2.21
N VAL A 214 -3.14 7.29 -1.33
CA VAL A 214 -2.77 7.89 -0.05
C VAL A 214 -1.33 8.34 -0.12
N VAL A 215 -1.07 9.53 0.40
CA VAL A 215 0.31 10.02 0.60
C VAL A 215 0.53 10.16 2.08
N PHE A 216 1.58 9.51 2.57
CA PHE A 216 2.05 9.63 3.95
C PHE A 216 3.47 10.16 3.97
N ASN A 217 3.67 11.34 4.57
CA ASN A 217 4.98 11.98 4.67
C ASN A 217 5.26 12.61 6.04
N GLU A 218 4.54 12.19 7.08
CA GLU A 218 4.70 12.67 8.45
C GLU A 218 5.88 12.00 9.19
N ASP A 219 6.34 10.82 8.72
CA ASP A 219 7.45 10.09 9.33
C ASP A 219 8.81 10.69 8.94
N SER A 220 9.76 10.72 9.89
CA SER A 220 11.09 11.30 9.68
C SER A 220 12.04 10.43 8.88
N GLU A 221 11.77 9.12 8.78
CA GLU A 221 12.65 8.13 8.16
C GLU A 221 12.09 7.59 6.86
N GLY A 222 10.76 7.75 6.63
CA GLY A 222 10.10 7.20 5.47
C GLY A 222 8.98 8.05 4.89
N ILE A 223 8.64 7.73 3.66
CA ILE A 223 7.52 8.30 2.93
C ILE A 223 6.80 7.21 2.14
N CYS A 224 5.50 7.42 1.90
CA CYS A 224 4.68 6.51 1.12
C CYS A 224 3.85 7.27 0.10
N ILE A 225 3.72 6.69 -1.10
CA ILE A 225 2.74 7.04 -2.12
C ILE A 225 2.02 5.74 -2.48
N GLU A 226 0.76 5.64 -2.09
CA GLU A 226 0.02 4.40 -1.97
C GLU A 226 -1.13 4.32 -2.97
N PRO A 227 -1.00 3.62 -4.11
CA PRO A 227 -2.15 3.34 -4.96
C PRO A 227 -3.14 2.41 -4.26
N GLN A 228 -4.44 2.73 -4.35
CA GLN A 228 -5.54 1.99 -3.71
C GLN A 228 -6.75 1.93 -4.63
N THR A 229 -7.53 0.84 -4.54
CA THR A 229 -8.76 0.68 -5.32
C THR A 229 -9.95 1.45 -4.74
N ALA A 230 -9.91 1.81 -3.46
CA ALA A 230 -10.84 2.71 -2.80
C ALA A 230 -10.15 3.39 -1.60
N PRO A 231 -10.67 4.53 -1.11
CA PRO A 231 -10.04 5.25 -0.01
C PRO A 231 -10.21 4.52 1.32
N PRO A 232 -9.48 4.93 2.37
CA PRO A 232 -9.76 4.49 3.73
C PRO A 232 -11.25 4.70 4.08
N ASP A 233 -11.82 3.78 4.87
CA ASP A 233 -13.23 3.80 5.30
C ASP A 233 -14.26 3.74 4.17
N ALA A 234 -13.89 3.19 3.01
CA ALA A 234 -14.66 3.21 1.76
C ALA A 234 -16.11 2.76 1.92
N GLN A 235 -16.37 1.71 2.70
CA GLN A 235 -17.74 1.23 2.93
C GLN A 235 -18.63 2.30 3.56
N ASN A 236 -18.14 3.02 4.57
CA ASN A 236 -18.89 4.08 5.26
C ASN A 236 -19.08 5.31 4.37
N LEU A 237 -18.23 5.48 3.36
CA LEU A 237 -18.35 6.50 2.33
C LEU A 237 -19.26 6.09 1.16
N GLY A 238 -19.73 4.82 1.12
CA GLY A 238 -20.50 4.28 0.01
C GLY A 238 -19.68 4.07 -1.27
N ILE A 239 -18.36 3.90 -1.14
CA ILE A 239 -17.43 3.69 -2.24
C ILE A 239 -17.05 2.20 -2.28
N SER A 240 -17.09 1.61 -3.47
CA SER A 240 -16.64 0.23 -3.70
C SER A 240 -15.25 0.25 -4.32
N GLY A 241 -14.40 -0.70 -3.93
CA GLY A 241 -13.11 -0.93 -4.55
C GLY A 241 -13.16 -1.97 -5.65
N GLU A 242 -12.25 -1.90 -6.58
CA GLU A 242 -11.95 -2.97 -7.51
C GLU A 242 -11.11 -4.05 -6.82
N HIS A 243 -11.10 -5.24 -7.39
CA HIS A 243 -10.43 -6.42 -6.83
C HIS A 243 -9.06 -6.70 -7.49
N TYR A 244 -8.63 -5.83 -8.38
CA TYR A 244 -7.31 -5.87 -9.01
C TYR A 244 -6.65 -4.50 -8.91
N LEU A 245 -5.36 -4.51 -8.66
CA LEU A 245 -4.53 -3.32 -8.59
C LEU A 245 -3.15 -3.65 -9.14
N GLU A 246 -2.62 -2.79 -10.01
CA GLU A 246 -1.26 -2.88 -10.51
C GLU A 246 -0.57 -1.52 -10.40
N ALA A 247 0.70 -1.55 -10.07
CA ALA A 247 1.58 -0.40 -10.14
C ALA A 247 2.94 -0.80 -10.72
N LEU A 248 3.49 0.10 -11.54
CA LEU A 248 4.84 0.00 -12.07
C LEU A 248 5.70 1.06 -11.39
N PHE A 249 6.76 0.63 -10.74
CA PHE A 249 7.76 1.48 -10.10
C PHE A 249 8.98 1.54 -11.01
N VAL A 250 9.18 2.66 -11.70
CA VAL A 250 10.24 2.86 -12.69
C VAL A 250 11.40 3.61 -12.05
N PHE A 251 12.56 2.98 -11.99
CA PHE A 251 13.77 3.52 -11.36
C PHE A 251 14.64 4.20 -12.41
N SER A 252 15.17 5.36 -12.08
CA SER A 252 16.10 6.12 -12.92
C SER A 252 17.10 6.90 -12.08
N GLU A 253 18.21 7.30 -12.66
CA GLU A 253 19.11 8.28 -12.07
C GLU A 253 18.45 9.67 -12.11
N ALA A 254 18.57 10.47 -11.02
CA ALA A 254 17.99 11.80 -10.90
C ALA A 254 18.99 12.89 -11.30
#